data_73d165d0e7a213915d95c612234102f2
#
_entry.id   73d165d0e7a213915d95c612234102f2
#
_cell.length_a   1.000
_cell.length_b   1.000
_cell.length_c   1.000
_cell.angle_alpha   90.00
_cell.angle_beta   90.00
_cell.angle_gamma   90.00
#
_symmetry.space_group_name_H-M   'P 1'
#
loop_
_entity.id
_entity.type
_entity.pdbx_description
1 polymer ?
#
loop_
_entity_poly.entity_id
_entity_poly.type
_entity_poly.pdbx_seq_one_letter_code
_entity_poly.pdbx_strand_id
1 'polypeptide(L)'
;LQLSDKKCHACGYINDSNDNYCGHCGENISIVAVSSDKSEGISQEDTQYQSEAYVISGTRIFILTVATWGLYYYYWVYTTWKQIGNEVEDSHTPLLQTLSMLVPIYQLFRINKHVSVIKELAIKADLETELMPSLAVILIALNMVIGYISLGVQSVLLFMSLLALSLILTATVMNLAQETLNRYWIVIKLMTNKEMKIQKPELVLCALGLFVWANLVYSLFSV
;
A
#
# COMPACT_ATOMS: atom_id res chain seq x y z
N LEU A 1 44.73 26.56 12.69
CA LEU A 1 43.53 25.65 12.71
C LEU A 1 42.34 26.56 12.45
N GLN A 2 41.89 26.65 11.19
CA GLN A 2 40.63 27.32 10.83
C GLN A 2 39.50 26.38 11.13
N LEU A 3 38.68 26.77 12.13
CA LEU A 3 37.37 26.14 12.39
C LEU A 3 36.48 26.53 11.21
N SER A 4 36.02 25.53 10.46
CA SER A 4 35.09 25.74 9.35
C SER A 4 33.67 26.00 9.88
N ASP A 5 33.20 27.21 9.67
CA ASP A 5 31.83 27.61 10.01
C ASP A 5 30.79 26.73 9.32
N LYS A 6 29.71 26.37 10.05
CA LYS A 6 28.59 25.59 9.51
C LYS A 6 27.49 26.53 8.99
N LYS A 7 27.14 26.44 7.71
CA LYS A 7 26.00 27.18 7.14
C LYS A 7 24.70 26.40 7.33
N CYS A 8 23.71 27.01 7.95
CA CYS A 8 22.38 26.42 8.10
C CYS A 8 21.71 26.23 6.74
N HIS A 9 21.22 25.01 6.47
CA HIS A 9 20.56 24.69 5.21
C HIS A 9 19.13 25.29 5.11
N ALA A 10 18.47 25.59 6.24
CA ALA A 10 17.13 26.15 6.26
C ALA A 10 17.09 27.68 6.10
N CYS A 11 17.97 28.43 6.75
CA CYS A 11 17.94 29.89 6.73
C CYS A 11 19.21 30.56 6.18
N GLY A 12 20.26 29.79 5.86
CA GLY A 12 21.53 30.31 5.34
C GLY A 12 22.44 30.98 6.38
N TYR A 13 22.04 31.04 7.64
CA TYR A 13 22.85 31.66 8.72
C TYR A 13 24.11 30.83 8.98
N ILE A 14 25.24 31.53 9.26
CA ILE A 14 26.53 30.90 9.55
C ILE A 14 26.65 30.70 11.06
N ASN A 15 26.83 29.45 11.49
CA ASN A 15 26.95 29.03 12.89
C ASN A 15 28.36 28.55 13.17
N ASP A 16 28.73 28.46 14.45
CA ASP A 16 30.00 27.90 14.83
C ASP A 16 30.05 26.38 14.54
N SER A 17 31.24 25.87 14.25
CA SER A 17 31.46 24.46 13.90
C SER A 17 30.95 23.47 14.95
N ASN A 18 30.85 23.90 16.20
CA ASN A 18 30.43 23.10 17.36
C ASN A 18 28.91 23.16 17.61
N ASP A 19 28.18 24.04 16.91
CA ASP A 19 26.75 24.18 17.14
C ASP A 19 25.99 23.00 16.56
N ASN A 20 25.09 22.44 17.36
CA ASN A 20 24.17 21.38 16.94
C ASN A 20 22.84 21.93 16.40
N TYR A 21 22.54 23.18 16.73
CA TYR A 21 21.31 23.88 16.31
C TYR A 21 21.68 25.26 15.78
N CYS A 22 20.95 25.70 14.78
CA CYS A 22 21.14 27.04 14.22
C CYS A 22 20.71 28.11 15.24
N GLY A 23 21.63 29.02 15.57
CA GLY A 23 21.36 30.12 16.51
C GLY A 23 20.31 31.12 16.03
N HIS A 24 19.94 31.11 14.73
CA HIS A 24 18.97 32.03 14.15
C HIS A 24 17.56 31.41 14.00
N CYS A 25 17.42 30.16 13.52
CA CYS A 25 16.11 29.55 13.25
C CYS A 25 15.82 28.30 14.10
N GLY A 26 16.76 27.83 14.93
CA GLY A 26 16.61 26.66 15.77
C GLY A 26 16.72 25.32 15.04
N GLU A 27 16.97 25.30 13.74
CA GLU A 27 17.11 24.07 12.95
C GLU A 27 18.32 23.25 13.37
N ASN A 28 18.20 21.93 13.38
CA ASN A 28 19.28 21.03 13.72
C ASN A 28 20.32 20.98 12.58
N ILE A 29 21.55 21.41 12.88
CA ILE A 29 22.67 21.47 11.93
C ILE A 29 23.80 20.47 12.27
N SER A 30 23.53 19.51 13.15
CA SER A 30 24.52 18.52 13.62
C SER A 30 24.88 17.46 12.57
N ILE A 31 24.24 17.45 11.42
CA ILE A 31 24.47 16.45 10.37
C ILE A 31 24.96 17.12 9.09
N VAL A 32 26.26 17.10 8.82
CA VAL A 32 26.92 16.64 7.61
C VAL A 32 28.44 16.73 7.81
N ALA A 33 29.04 15.61 8.24
CA ALA A 33 30.41 15.35 7.87
C ALA A 33 30.41 14.16 6.92
N VAL A 34 30.44 14.40 5.64
CA VAL A 34 30.84 13.39 4.67
C VAL A 34 32.33 13.15 4.88
N SER A 35 32.67 12.07 5.56
CA SER A 35 34.02 11.50 5.53
C SER A 35 33.98 10.21 4.72
N SER A 36 34.52 10.28 3.52
CA SER A 36 35.13 9.13 2.85
C SER A 36 36.31 8.67 3.71
N ASP A 37 36.25 7.56 4.39
CA ASP A 37 37.15 6.42 4.34
C ASP A 37 36.97 5.47 5.53
N LYS A 38 37.14 4.18 5.24
CA LYS A 38 37.37 3.00 6.09
C LYS A 38 36.18 2.31 6.79
N SER A 39 35.92 1.16 6.18
CA SER A 39 35.44 -0.11 6.73
C SER A 39 35.82 -0.39 8.18
N GLU A 40 34.81 -0.67 9.04
CA GLU A 40 34.80 -1.80 9.98
C GLU A 40 33.46 -1.83 10.73
N GLY A 41 32.71 -2.89 10.55
CA GLY A 41 31.83 -3.60 11.46
C GLY A 41 30.95 -2.80 12.43
N ILE A 42 29.84 -2.20 11.95
CA ILE A 42 28.68 -1.89 12.78
C ILE A 42 27.48 -2.51 12.10
N SER A 43 26.78 -3.36 12.85
CA SER A 43 25.57 -4.05 12.47
C SER A 43 24.60 -3.10 11.76
N GLN A 44 24.41 -3.34 10.45
CA GLN A 44 23.42 -2.67 9.61
C GLN A 44 22.02 -3.17 10.02
N GLU A 45 21.44 -2.60 11.05
CA GLU A 45 20.05 -2.83 11.41
C GLU A 45 19.20 -1.55 11.44
N ASP A 46 19.80 -0.41 11.11
CA ASP A 46 19.09 0.81 10.74
C ASP A 46 19.08 0.98 9.21
N THR A 47 18.60 -0.03 8.50
CA THR A 47 18.21 0.14 7.10
C THR A 47 17.04 1.10 7.07
N GLN A 48 17.37 2.36 6.84
CA GLN A 48 16.53 3.40 6.30
C GLN A 48 15.45 2.76 5.43
N TYR A 49 14.24 2.65 6.01
CA TYR A 49 13.08 2.03 5.41
C TYR A 49 12.54 2.96 4.31
N GLN A 50 13.34 3.10 3.24
CA GLN A 50 12.85 3.69 2.01
C GLN A 50 11.80 2.71 1.48
N SER A 51 10.53 3.01 1.75
CA SER A 51 9.44 2.32 1.10
C SER A 51 9.62 2.54 -0.40
N GLU A 52 10.18 1.52 -1.07
CA GLU A 52 10.26 1.55 -2.51
C GLU A 52 8.82 1.61 -3.02
N ALA A 53 8.44 2.74 -3.62
CA ALA A 53 7.19 2.84 -4.34
C ALA A 53 7.27 1.98 -5.60
N TYR A 54 6.22 1.22 -5.89
CA TYR A 54 6.13 0.36 -7.07
C TYR A 54 4.82 0.62 -7.79
N VAL A 55 4.88 0.49 -9.11
CA VAL A 55 3.69 0.44 -9.96
C VAL A 55 3.17 -1.00 -9.99
N ILE A 56 1.87 -1.19 -9.79
CA ILE A 56 1.20 -2.49 -9.89
C ILE A 56 0.20 -2.42 -11.03
N SER A 57 0.30 -3.34 -12.00
CA SER A 57 -0.63 -3.36 -13.13
C SER A 57 -2.01 -3.90 -12.72
N GLY A 58 -3.05 -3.36 -13.38
CA GLY A 58 -4.42 -3.81 -13.15
C GLY A 58 -4.64 -5.29 -13.48
N THR A 59 -3.97 -5.78 -14.52
CA THR A 59 -3.99 -7.21 -14.89
C THR A 59 -3.45 -8.08 -13.77
N ARG A 60 -2.35 -7.67 -13.13
CA ARG A 60 -1.77 -8.38 -11.98
C ARG A 60 -2.74 -8.43 -10.81
N ILE A 61 -3.38 -7.29 -10.48
CA ILE A 61 -4.39 -7.23 -9.42
C ILE A 61 -5.51 -8.23 -9.69
N PHE A 62 -6.05 -8.24 -10.91
CA PHE A 62 -7.14 -9.14 -11.28
C PHE A 62 -6.73 -10.62 -11.16
N ILE A 63 -5.59 -11.00 -11.77
CA ILE A 63 -5.09 -12.38 -11.73
C ILE A 63 -4.85 -12.84 -10.28
N LEU A 64 -4.18 -12.02 -9.46
CA LEU A 64 -3.89 -12.38 -8.08
C LEU A 64 -5.16 -12.41 -7.22
N THR A 65 -6.14 -11.54 -7.45
CA THR A 65 -7.42 -11.58 -6.75
C THR A 65 -8.15 -12.89 -7.02
N VAL A 66 -8.20 -13.33 -8.27
CA VAL A 66 -8.82 -14.61 -8.65
C VAL A 66 -8.03 -15.79 -8.10
N ALA A 67 -6.71 -15.82 -8.33
CA ALA A 67 -5.84 -16.93 -7.92
C ALA A 67 -5.85 -17.15 -6.41
N THR A 68 -6.00 -16.10 -5.61
CA THR A 68 -5.95 -16.15 -4.15
C THR A 68 -7.34 -16.17 -3.49
N TRP A 69 -8.42 -16.36 -4.25
CA TRP A 69 -9.78 -16.30 -3.70
C TRP A 69 -10.11 -14.98 -2.99
N GLY A 70 -9.55 -13.86 -3.49
CA GLY A 70 -9.74 -12.54 -2.91
C GLY A 70 -8.83 -12.21 -1.72
N LEU A 71 -8.03 -13.14 -1.20
CA LEU A 71 -7.09 -12.87 -0.08
C LEU A 71 -6.04 -11.82 -0.45
N TYR A 72 -5.75 -11.69 -1.73
CA TYR A 72 -4.82 -10.65 -2.24
C TYR A 72 -5.25 -9.23 -1.85
N TYR A 73 -6.54 -8.97 -1.67
CA TYR A 73 -7.07 -7.68 -1.23
C TYR A 73 -6.39 -7.19 0.07
N TYR A 74 -6.27 -8.04 1.08
CA TYR A 74 -5.63 -7.68 2.36
C TYR A 74 -4.14 -7.41 2.19
N TYR A 75 -3.46 -8.21 1.40
CA TYR A 75 -2.05 -7.99 1.09
C TYR A 75 -1.83 -6.69 0.32
N TRP A 76 -2.69 -6.39 -0.66
CA TRP A 76 -2.66 -5.14 -1.41
C TRP A 76 -2.87 -3.94 -0.49
N VAL A 77 -3.84 -3.96 0.41
CA VAL A 77 -4.05 -2.90 1.40
C VAL A 77 -2.81 -2.71 2.27
N TYR A 78 -2.21 -3.79 2.76
CA TYR A 78 -0.99 -3.74 3.54
C TYR A 78 0.16 -3.07 2.77
N THR A 79 0.39 -3.50 1.53
CA THR A 79 1.50 -2.98 0.71
C THR A 79 1.29 -1.53 0.31
N THR A 80 0.07 -1.13 -0.02
CA THR A 80 -0.24 0.26 -0.37
C THR A 80 -0.14 1.18 0.85
N TRP A 81 -0.62 0.78 2.04
CA TRP A 81 -0.37 1.54 3.27
C TRP A 81 1.11 1.68 3.59
N LYS A 82 1.87 0.62 3.38
CA LYS A 82 3.32 0.66 3.56
C LYS A 82 3.99 1.63 2.58
N GLN A 83 3.54 1.69 1.34
CA GLN A 83 4.06 2.62 0.33
C GLN A 83 3.76 4.09 0.65
N ILE A 84 2.54 4.39 1.11
CA ILE A 84 2.10 5.76 1.40
C ILE A 84 2.45 6.23 2.81
N GLY A 85 2.90 5.32 3.69
CA GLY A 85 3.15 5.62 5.11
C GLY A 85 4.17 6.73 5.34
N ASN A 86 5.13 6.93 4.43
CA ASN A 86 6.11 8.01 4.51
C ASN A 86 5.59 9.36 3.98
N GLU A 87 4.48 9.35 3.24
CA GLU A 87 3.88 10.54 2.65
C GLU A 87 2.73 11.09 3.54
N VAL A 88 2.33 10.31 4.52
CA VAL A 88 1.23 10.64 5.43
C VAL A 88 1.78 10.60 6.85
N GLU A 89 1.69 11.72 7.58
CA GLU A 89 2.08 11.83 9.00
C GLU A 89 1.14 11.00 9.91
N ASP A 90 0.81 9.77 9.52
CA ASP A 90 -0.07 8.90 10.28
C ASP A 90 0.76 7.83 10.99
N SER A 91 0.84 7.91 12.31
CA SER A 91 1.62 7.01 13.17
C SER A 91 1.11 5.56 13.21
N HIS A 92 0.11 5.21 12.39
CA HIS A 92 -0.51 3.90 12.39
C HIS A 92 0.32 2.87 11.62
N THR A 93 0.56 1.71 12.24
CA THR A 93 1.27 0.62 11.58
C THR A 93 0.42 0.01 10.45
N PRO A 94 0.99 -0.22 9.25
CA PRO A 94 0.26 -0.82 8.12
C PRO A 94 -0.41 -2.14 8.46
N LEU A 95 0.21 -2.93 9.36
CA LEU A 95 -0.33 -4.20 9.82
C LEU A 95 -1.66 -4.04 10.59
N LEU A 96 -1.72 -3.09 11.54
CA LEU A 96 -2.96 -2.82 12.30
C LEU A 96 -4.07 -2.29 11.39
N GLN A 97 -3.73 -1.46 10.41
CA GLN A 97 -4.67 -0.99 9.40
C GLN A 97 -5.30 -2.15 8.64
N THR A 98 -4.48 -3.11 8.20
CA THR A 98 -4.94 -4.28 7.46
C THR A 98 -5.73 -5.26 8.32
N LEU A 99 -5.26 -5.58 9.54
CA LEU A 99 -5.96 -6.49 10.46
C LEU A 99 -7.33 -5.95 10.85
N SER A 100 -7.46 -4.63 11.00
CA SER A 100 -8.74 -4.01 11.30
C SER A 100 -9.79 -4.18 10.19
N MET A 101 -9.37 -4.45 8.96
CA MET A 101 -10.28 -4.75 7.84
C MET A 101 -10.90 -6.14 7.90
N LEU A 102 -10.43 -7.04 8.78
CA LEU A 102 -11.09 -8.32 9.02
C LEU A 102 -12.43 -8.17 9.76
N VAL A 103 -12.67 -7.02 10.40
CA VAL A 103 -13.94 -6.73 11.06
C VAL A 103 -14.89 -6.10 10.02
N PRO A 104 -16.02 -6.78 9.66
CA PRO A 104 -16.83 -6.42 8.50
C PRO A 104 -17.28 -4.95 8.46
N ILE A 105 -17.94 -4.46 9.51
CA ILE A 105 -18.43 -3.07 9.55
C ILE A 105 -17.26 -2.08 9.58
N TYR A 106 -16.19 -2.41 10.30
CA TYR A 106 -15.02 -1.56 10.41
C TYR A 106 -14.24 -1.47 9.09
N GLN A 107 -14.28 -2.52 8.28
CA GLN A 107 -13.71 -2.53 6.92
C GLN A 107 -14.24 -1.36 6.06
N LEU A 108 -15.54 -1.02 6.15
CA LEU A 108 -16.13 0.06 5.38
C LEU A 108 -15.52 1.43 5.73
N PHE A 109 -15.26 1.68 7.00
CA PHE A 109 -14.58 2.91 7.44
C PHE A 109 -13.11 2.93 6.99
N ARG A 110 -12.44 1.78 7.06
CA ARG A 110 -11.03 1.66 6.68
C ARG A 110 -10.80 1.82 5.20
N ILE A 111 -11.63 1.19 4.36
CA ILE A 111 -11.51 1.36 2.90
C ILE A 111 -11.82 2.81 2.50
N ASN A 112 -12.82 3.45 3.14
CA ASN A 112 -13.08 4.86 2.91
C ASN A 112 -11.85 5.72 3.21
N LYS A 113 -11.25 5.55 4.40
CA LYS A 113 -10.02 6.28 4.79
C LYS A 113 -8.89 6.00 3.80
N HIS A 114 -8.65 4.74 3.45
CA HIS A 114 -7.57 4.34 2.55
C HIS A 114 -7.70 5.01 1.17
N VAL A 115 -8.88 4.92 0.56
CA VAL A 115 -9.14 5.52 -0.76
C VAL A 115 -9.13 7.04 -0.70
N SER A 116 -9.59 7.65 0.41
CA SER A 116 -9.52 9.11 0.63
C SER A 116 -8.08 9.60 0.68
N VAL A 117 -7.20 8.90 1.40
CA VAL A 117 -5.78 9.25 1.48
C VAL A 117 -5.12 9.18 0.09
N ILE A 118 -5.39 8.13 -0.70
CA ILE A 118 -4.87 8.03 -2.07
C ILE A 118 -5.37 9.20 -2.93
N LYS A 119 -6.65 9.57 -2.80
CA LYS A 119 -7.22 10.72 -3.49
C LYS A 119 -6.54 12.03 -3.09
N GLU A 120 -6.34 12.25 -1.79
CA GLU A 120 -5.68 13.44 -1.25
C GLU A 120 -4.25 13.58 -1.75
N LEU A 121 -3.49 12.46 -1.81
CA LEU A 121 -2.14 12.45 -2.37
C LEU A 121 -2.15 12.84 -3.85
N ALA A 122 -3.10 12.33 -4.64
CA ALA A 122 -3.22 12.70 -6.05
C ALA A 122 -3.54 14.19 -6.21
N ILE A 123 -4.48 14.72 -5.42
CA ILE A 123 -4.85 16.16 -5.44
C ILE A 123 -3.65 17.05 -5.04
N LYS A 124 -2.90 16.66 -4.00
CA LYS A 124 -1.69 17.39 -3.57
C LYS A 124 -0.60 17.40 -4.65
N ALA A 125 -0.60 16.40 -5.53
CA ALA A 125 0.32 16.32 -6.68
C ALA A 125 -0.25 16.98 -7.95
N ASP A 126 -1.33 17.76 -7.83
CA ASP A 126 -2.02 18.44 -8.94
C ASP A 126 -2.50 17.46 -10.05
N LEU A 127 -2.87 16.23 -9.62
CA LEU A 127 -3.40 15.21 -10.51
C LEU A 127 -4.93 15.20 -10.48
N GLU A 128 -5.53 15.31 -11.65
CA GLU A 128 -6.97 15.06 -11.80
C GLU A 128 -7.27 13.58 -11.51
N THR A 129 -8.24 13.33 -10.63
CA THR A 129 -8.69 11.99 -10.28
C THR A 129 -10.20 11.91 -10.11
N GLU A 130 -10.80 10.92 -10.76
CA GLU A 130 -12.22 10.57 -10.59
C GLU A 130 -12.43 9.58 -9.42
N LEU A 131 -11.40 9.31 -8.63
CA LEU A 131 -11.47 8.36 -7.52
C LEU A 131 -12.50 8.84 -6.49
N MET A 132 -13.52 8.03 -6.26
CA MET A 132 -14.62 8.30 -5.32
C MET A 132 -14.55 7.33 -4.13
N PRO A 133 -14.13 7.78 -2.93
CA PRO A 133 -14.12 6.94 -1.74
C PRO A 133 -15.48 6.31 -1.42
N SER A 134 -16.57 7.05 -1.62
CA SER A 134 -17.94 6.55 -1.44
C SER A 134 -18.28 5.37 -2.37
N LEU A 135 -17.82 5.40 -3.62
CA LEU A 135 -18.02 4.30 -4.56
C LEU A 135 -17.30 3.03 -4.06
N ALA A 136 -16.07 3.17 -3.58
CA ALA A 136 -15.34 2.04 -3.01
C ALA A 136 -16.07 1.42 -1.81
N VAL A 137 -16.64 2.25 -0.92
CA VAL A 137 -17.45 1.80 0.22
C VAL A 137 -18.70 1.04 -0.26
N ILE A 138 -19.43 1.58 -1.25
CA ILE A 138 -20.63 0.94 -1.80
C ILE A 138 -20.28 -0.43 -2.42
N LEU A 139 -19.21 -0.52 -3.21
CA LEU A 139 -18.79 -1.78 -3.84
C LEU A 139 -18.37 -2.82 -2.81
N ILE A 140 -17.66 -2.44 -1.75
CA ILE A 140 -17.28 -3.36 -0.68
C ILE A 140 -18.49 -3.75 0.17
N ALA A 141 -19.42 -2.84 0.46
CA ALA A 141 -20.67 -3.17 1.16
C ALA A 141 -21.51 -4.16 0.35
N LEU A 142 -21.65 -3.94 -0.97
CA LEU A 142 -22.31 -4.87 -1.86
C LEU A 142 -21.63 -6.24 -1.87
N ASN A 143 -20.28 -6.25 -1.92
CA ASN A 143 -19.50 -7.49 -1.84
C ASN A 143 -19.76 -8.27 -0.54
N MET A 144 -19.90 -7.59 0.60
CA MET A 144 -20.24 -8.21 1.88
C MET A 144 -21.65 -8.85 1.84
N VAL A 145 -22.62 -8.16 1.25
CA VAL A 145 -23.98 -8.69 1.08
C VAL A 145 -23.97 -9.93 0.18
N ILE A 146 -23.24 -9.90 -0.93
CA ILE A 146 -23.06 -11.06 -1.82
C ILE A 146 -22.44 -12.24 -1.06
N GLY A 147 -21.39 -11.98 -0.27
CA GLY A 147 -20.75 -13.00 0.55
C GLY A 147 -21.73 -13.64 1.56
N TYR A 148 -22.55 -12.82 2.21
CA TYR A 148 -23.58 -13.31 3.14
C TYR A 148 -24.64 -14.17 2.42
N ILE A 149 -25.16 -13.72 1.27
CA ILE A 149 -26.12 -14.47 0.46
C ILE A 149 -25.51 -15.80 0.02
N SER A 150 -24.24 -15.84 -0.36
CA SER A 150 -23.55 -17.04 -0.85
C SER A 150 -23.51 -18.18 0.19
N LEU A 151 -23.59 -17.87 1.50
CA LEU A 151 -23.58 -18.87 2.57
C LEU A 151 -24.84 -19.77 2.54
N GLY A 152 -25.97 -19.28 2.01
CA GLY A 152 -27.23 -20.03 1.93
C GLY A 152 -27.47 -20.69 0.57
N VAL A 153 -26.57 -20.50 -0.40
CA VAL A 153 -26.77 -20.99 -1.77
C VAL A 153 -26.34 -22.44 -1.90
N GLN A 154 -27.27 -23.31 -2.32
CA GLN A 154 -27.01 -24.72 -2.59
C GLN A 154 -26.71 -24.99 -4.07
N SER A 155 -27.17 -24.11 -4.98
CA SER A 155 -26.88 -24.25 -6.40
C SER A 155 -25.43 -23.86 -6.69
N VAL A 156 -24.67 -24.82 -7.21
CA VAL A 156 -23.26 -24.61 -7.58
C VAL A 156 -23.10 -23.49 -8.60
N LEU A 157 -23.96 -23.48 -9.64
CA LEU A 157 -23.90 -22.45 -10.67
C LEU A 157 -24.12 -21.05 -10.09
N LEU A 158 -25.12 -20.90 -9.21
CA LEU A 158 -25.41 -19.62 -8.57
C LEU A 158 -24.26 -19.21 -7.63
N PHE A 159 -23.73 -20.15 -6.83
CA PHE A 159 -22.58 -19.90 -5.96
C PHE A 159 -21.36 -19.40 -6.76
N MET A 160 -21.01 -20.09 -7.86
CA MET A 160 -19.89 -19.68 -8.72
C MET A 160 -20.12 -18.31 -9.38
N SER A 161 -21.35 -17.99 -9.74
CA SER A 161 -21.70 -16.69 -10.31
C SER A 161 -21.56 -15.57 -9.27
N LEU A 162 -22.01 -15.79 -8.04
CA LEU A 162 -21.86 -14.84 -6.92
C LEU A 162 -20.39 -14.66 -6.53
N LEU A 163 -19.62 -15.74 -6.52
CA LEU A 163 -18.18 -15.70 -6.27
C LEU A 163 -17.46 -14.88 -7.35
N ALA A 164 -17.74 -15.14 -8.63
CA ALA A 164 -17.15 -14.37 -9.72
C ALA A 164 -17.48 -12.87 -9.60
N LEU A 165 -18.73 -12.54 -9.30
CA LEU A 165 -19.16 -11.16 -9.09
C LEU A 165 -18.41 -10.52 -7.90
N SER A 166 -18.26 -11.23 -6.79
CA SER A 166 -17.52 -10.80 -5.59
C SER A 166 -16.05 -10.47 -5.93
N LEU A 167 -15.38 -11.36 -6.66
CA LEU A 167 -13.98 -11.15 -7.07
C LEU A 167 -13.84 -9.96 -8.02
N ILE A 168 -14.79 -9.78 -8.95
CA ILE A 168 -14.81 -8.63 -9.87
C ILE A 168 -14.98 -7.33 -9.10
N LEU A 169 -15.93 -7.24 -8.16
CA LEU A 169 -16.16 -6.05 -7.35
C LEU A 169 -14.91 -5.68 -6.55
N THR A 170 -14.29 -6.67 -5.89
CA THR A 170 -13.05 -6.48 -5.12
C THR A 170 -11.92 -5.98 -6.01
N ALA A 171 -11.68 -6.64 -7.15
CA ALA A 171 -10.63 -6.24 -8.10
C ALA A 171 -10.88 -4.83 -8.67
N THR A 172 -12.14 -4.45 -8.91
CA THR A 172 -12.50 -3.11 -9.39
C THR A 172 -12.09 -2.03 -8.40
N VAL A 173 -12.43 -2.19 -7.11
CA VAL A 173 -12.02 -1.23 -6.06
C VAL A 173 -10.52 -1.08 -6.01
N MET A 174 -9.79 -2.20 -6.03
CA MET A 174 -8.33 -2.20 -6.00
C MET A 174 -7.75 -1.51 -7.23
N ASN A 175 -8.28 -1.79 -8.43
CA ASN A 175 -7.79 -1.20 -9.67
C ASN A 175 -8.00 0.31 -9.73
N LEU A 176 -9.16 0.81 -9.34
CA LEU A 176 -9.46 2.25 -9.33
C LEU A 176 -8.50 3.01 -8.40
N ALA A 177 -8.28 2.47 -7.18
CA ALA A 177 -7.37 3.07 -6.22
C ALA A 177 -5.90 2.96 -6.69
N GLN A 178 -5.50 1.80 -7.22
CA GLN A 178 -4.14 1.56 -7.67
C GLN A 178 -3.76 2.39 -8.90
N GLU A 179 -4.68 2.59 -9.84
CA GLU A 179 -4.42 3.44 -11.01
C GLU A 179 -4.09 4.88 -10.59
N THR A 180 -4.86 5.44 -9.64
CA THR A 180 -4.59 6.76 -9.08
C THR A 180 -3.25 6.80 -8.36
N LEU A 181 -2.94 5.77 -7.57
CA LEU A 181 -1.67 5.65 -6.84
C LEU A 181 -0.48 5.48 -7.80
N ASN A 182 -0.63 4.71 -8.88
CA ASN A 182 0.39 4.56 -9.91
C ASN A 182 0.72 5.91 -10.58
N ARG A 183 -0.31 6.68 -10.95
CA ARG A 183 -0.12 8.04 -11.53
C ARG A 183 0.63 8.95 -10.56
N TYR A 184 0.27 8.91 -9.27
CA TYR A 184 0.95 9.67 -8.22
C TYR A 184 2.45 9.33 -8.16
N TRP A 185 2.80 8.03 -8.11
CA TRP A 185 4.20 7.60 -8.04
C TRP A 185 5.01 7.97 -9.29
N ILE A 186 4.40 7.88 -10.47
CA ILE A 186 5.06 8.25 -11.73
C ILE A 186 5.41 9.74 -11.73
N VAL A 187 4.52 10.61 -11.26
CA VAL A 187 4.73 12.06 -11.26
C VAL A 187 5.71 12.47 -10.17
N ILE A 188 5.52 12.04 -8.93
CA ILE A 188 6.32 12.52 -7.78
C ILE A 188 7.73 11.93 -7.76
N LYS A 189 7.89 10.64 -8.08
CA LYS A 189 9.20 9.99 -8.02
C LYS A 189 9.88 9.88 -9.39
N LEU A 190 9.30 10.48 -10.44
CA LEU A 190 9.79 10.36 -11.82
C LEU A 190 10.11 8.89 -12.19
N MET A 191 9.30 7.98 -11.63
CA MET A 191 9.55 6.55 -11.80
C MET A 191 9.26 6.16 -13.25
N THR A 192 10.23 5.61 -13.92
CA THR A 192 9.97 4.73 -15.05
C THR A 192 9.08 3.57 -14.56
N ASN A 193 8.07 3.19 -15.35
CA ASN A 193 7.06 2.14 -15.08
C ASN A 193 7.68 0.79 -14.62
N LYS A 194 8.43 0.80 -13.51
CA LYS A 194 9.03 -0.40 -12.94
C LYS A 194 7.95 -1.15 -12.18
N GLU A 195 7.40 -2.17 -12.81
CA GLU A 195 6.45 -3.05 -12.13
C GLU A 195 7.09 -3.73 -10.92
N MET A 196 6.32 -3.83 -9.87
CA MET A 196 6.69 -4.57 -8.67
C MET A 196 6.98 -6.03 -9.03
N LYS A 197 8.16 -6.54 -8.65
CA LYS A 197 8.47 -7.98 -8.77
C LYS A 197 7.52 -8.80 -7.90
N ILE A 198 7.28 -10.05 -8.29
CA ILE A 198 6.49 -11.00 -7.47
C ILE A 198 7.19 -11.16 -6.12
N GLN A 199 6.43 -10.97 -5.06
CA GLN A 199 6.92 -11.05 -3.69
C GLN A 199 6.63 -12.43 -3.08
N LYS A 200 7.47 -12.86 -2.12
CA LYS A 200 7.28 -14.15 -1.43
C LYS A 200 5.88 -14.32 -0.80
N PRO A 201 5.29 -13.29 -0.14
CA PRO A 201 3.91 -13.41 0.38
C PRO A 201 2.86 -13.67 -0.70
N GLU A 202 3.02 -13.11 -1.90
CA GLU A 202 2.09 -13.36 -3.02
C GLU A 202 2.11 -14.83 -3.44
N LEU A 203 3.31 -15.44 -3.49
CA LEU A 203 3.44 -16.87 -3.80
C LEU A 203 2.75 -17.74 -2.75
N VAL A 204 2.88 -17.40 -1.47
CA VAL A 204 2.21 -18.12 -0.38
C VAL A 204 0.69 -17.99 -0.51
N LEU A 205 0.18 -16.78 -0.78
CA LEU A 205 -1.26 -16.54 -1.00
C LEU A 205 -1.77 -17.30 -2.23
N CYS A 206 -1.00 -17.34 -3.32
CA CYS A 206 -1.35 -18.14 -4.50
C CYS A 206 -1.41 -19.63 -4.18
N ALA A 207 -0.47 -20.16 -3.42
CA ALA A 207 -0.49 -21.58 -3.01
C ALA A 207 -1.74 -21.90 -2.16
N LEU A 208 -2.09 -21.03 -1.20
CA LEU A 208 -3.31 -21.16 -0.40
C LEU A 208 -4.57 -21.06 -1.28
N GLY A 209 -4.62 -20.11 -2.20
CA GLY A 209 -5.76 -19.95 -3.12
C GLY A 209 -5.93 -21.17 -4.03
N LEU A 210 -4.84 -21.69 -4.59
CA LEU A 210 -4.86 -22.90 -5.42
C LEU A 210 -5.36 -24.12 -4.63
N PHE A 211 -4.98 -24.23 -3.36
CA PHE A 211 -5.50 -25.28 -2.48
C PHE A 211 -7.02 -25.17 -2.32
N VAL A 212 -7.55 -23.95 -2.10
CA VAL A 212 -9.01 -23.70 -2.00
C VAL A 212 -9.70 -24.06 -3.32
N TRP A 213 -9.15 -23.62 -4.47
CA TRP A 213 -9.69 -23.96 -5.79
C TRP A 213 -9.71 -25.47 -6.04
N ALA A 214 -8.64 -26.19 -5.70
CA ALA A 214 -8.58 -27.64 -5.86
C ALA A 214 -9.65 -28.36 -5.01
N ASN A 215 -9.87 -27.93 -3.77
CA ASN A 215 -10.92 -28.47 -2.91
C ASN A 215 -12.32 -28.19 -3.47
N LEU A 216 -12.56 -27.00 -4.00
CA LEU A 216 -13.82 -26.65 -4.64
C LEU A 216 -14.09 -27.57 -5.85
N VAL A 217 -13.10 -27.67 -6.75
CA VAL A 217 -13.20 -28.54 -7.93
C VAL A 217 -13.45 -29.99 -7.51
N TYR A 218 -12.69 -30.50 -6.52
CA TYR A 218 -12.90 -31.86 -6.00
C TYR A 218 -14.34 -32.06 -5.48
N SER A 219 -14.88 -31.10 -4.74
CA SER A 219 -16.25 -31.20 -4.20
C SER A 219 -17.32 -31.23 -5.30
N LEU A 220 -17.04 -30.60 -6.46
CA LEU A 220 -17.97 -30.61 -7.62
C LEU A 220 -18.05 -31.96 -8.34
N PHE A 221 -16.95 -32.73 -8.31
CA PHE A 221 -16.87 -34.04 -8.99
C PHE A 221 -17.11 -35.23 -8.04
N SER A 222 -17.19 -34.99 -6.72
CA SER A 222 -17.43 -36.03 -5.72
C SER A 222 -18.91 -36.19 -5.32
N VAL A 223 -19.81 -35.45 -5.94
CA VAL A 223 -21.27 -35.60 -5.85
C VAL A 223 -21.78 -36.31 -7.07
#